data_2e13e59b6a784fcef6a6265d4cf640bf
#
_entry.id   2e13e59b6a784fcef6a6265d4cf640bf
#
_cell.length_a   1.000
_cell.length_b   1.000
_cell.length_c   1.000
_cell.angle_alpha   90.00
_cell.angle_beta   90.00
_cell.angle_gamma   90.00
#
_symmetry.space_group_name_H-M   'P 1'
#
loop_
_entity.id
_entity.type
_entity.pdbx_description
1 polymer ?
#
loop_
_entity_poly.entity_id
_entity_poly.type
_entity_poly.pdbx_seq_one_letter_code
_entity_poly.pdbx_strand_id
1 'polypeptide(L)'
;HKYIVDNGGEQHPNAKVKFKLGDIVTTVIKCANGQTIMLSHDTNSPRPYSLNFRVQGTQGIWMKDNQSIYIEGMSPEAHRWQSDEEYLKKYDHPLWKRFENEAAGAGHGGMDFFIARAFIEAIKGDAKPVIDVYDAVSMSVISPLSEKSIMLNSASVKIPDFTRGKWKNNQSIFGLNEDY
;
A
#
# COMPACT_ATOMS: atom_id res chain seq x y z
N HIS A 1 1.54 2.01 25.68
CA HIS A 1 1.51 2.53 27.04
C HIS A 1 2.58 1.86 27.92
N LYS A 2 2.54 0.54 28.09
CA LYS A 2 3.50 -0.21 28.94
C LYS A 2 4.96 0.13 28.61
N TYR A 3 5.35 0.10 27.33
CA TYR A 3 6.69 0.45 26.88
C TYR A 3 7.13 1.86 27.35
N ILE A 4 6.23 2.84 27.26
CA ILE A 4 6.50 4.23 27.65
C ILE A 4 6.78 4.30 29.16
N VAL A 5 5.98 3.61 29.96
CA VAL A 5 6.15 3.59 31.44
C VAL A 5 7.41 2.83 31.82
N ASP A 6 7.65 1.67 31.21
CA ASP A 6 8.82 0.82 31.55
C ASP A 6 10.16 1.50 31.18
N ASN A 7 10.19 2.33 30.11
CA ASN A 7 11.44 2.95 29.64
C ASN A 7 11.55 4.45 29.96
N GLY A 8 10.45 5.15 30.14
CA GLY A 8 10.41 6.59 30.41
C GLY A 8 9.88 6.97 31.79
N GLY A 9 9.37 5.99 32.53
CA GLY A 9 8.75 6.20 33.84
C GLY A 9 7.33 6.79 33.77
N GLU A 10 6.66 6.76 34.91
CA GLU A 10 5.28 7.27 35.05
C GLU A 10 5.15 8.78 34.83
N GLN A 11 6.27 9.50 34.95
CA GLN A 11 6.33 10.96 34.73
C GLN A 11 6.56 11.34 33.26
N HIS A 12 6.75 10.37 32.35
CA HIS A 12 6.91 10.65 30.95
C HIS A 12 5.65 11.35 30.40
N PRO A 13 5.77 12.41 29.56
CA PRO A 13 4.61 13.16 29.05
C PRO A 13 3.51 12.29 28.43
N ASN A 14 3.91 11.21 27.80
CA ASN A 14 2.98 10.28 27.14
C ASN A 14 2.52 9.12 28.03
N ALA A 15 2.96 9.02 29.29
CA ALA A 15 2.59 7.92 30.18
C ALA A 15 1.08 7.88 30.52
N LYS A 16 0.40 9.01 30.41
CA LYS A 16 -1.04 9.12 30.65
C LYS A 16 -1.88 9.25 29.37
N VAL A 17 -1.23 9.22 28.21
CA VAL A 17 -1.93 9.32 26.92
C VAL A 17 -2.71 8.03 26.66
N LYS A 18 -3.98 8.17 26.38
CA LYS A 18 -4.83 7.05 25.95
C LYS A 18 -4.80 6.97 24.43
N PHE A 19 -4.07 6.00 23.91
CA PHE A 19 -4.04 5.74 22.47
C PHE A 19 -5.36 5.09 22.03
N LYS A 20 -5.87 5.51 20.87
CA LYS A 20 -7.15 5.05 20.33
C LYS A 20 -7.00 3.87 19.41
N LEU A 21 -5.89 3.78 18.67
CA LEU A 21 -5.53 2.62 17.85
C LEU A 21 -4.69 1.63 18.63
N GLY A 22 -4.80 0.35 18.31
CA GLY A 22 -3.93 -0.69 18.83
C GLY A 22 -2.52 -0.61 18.25
N ASP A 23 -1.59 -1.32 18.85
CA ASP A 23 -0.21 -1.44 18.36
C ASP A 23 -0.16 -2.15 16.99
N ILE A 24 -1.04 -3.12 16.80
CA ILE A 24 -1.27 -3.80 15.52
C ILE A 24 -2.76 -3.67 15.20
N VAL A 25 -3.06 -3.15 14.01
CA VAL A 25 -4.43 -3.04 13.52
C VAL A 25 -4.54 -3.73 12.17
N THR A 26 -5.38 -4.75 12.09
CA THR A 26 -5.69 -5.42 10.82
C THR A 26 -7.05 -4.96 10.32
N THR A 27 -7.08 -4.46 9.10
CA THR A 27 -8.28 -3.95 8.45
C THR A 27 -8.57 -4.80 7.21
N VAL A 28 -9.80 -5.28 7.09
CA VAL A 28 -10.29 -5.97 5.88
C VAL A 28 -11.22 -5.03 5.12
N ILE A 29 -10.89 -4.75 3.87
CA ILE A 29 -11.63 -3.83 3.01
C ILE A 29 -12.22 -4.63 1.85
N LYS A 30 -13.53 -4.56 1.68
CA LYS A 30 -14.23 -5.09 0.51
C LYS A 30 -14.38 -4.00 -0.53
N CYS A 31 -13.77 -4.19 -1.69
CA CYS A 31 -13.86 -3.25 -2.81
C CYS A 31 -15.18 -3.41 -3.57
N ALA A 32 -15.59 -2.38 -4.27
CA ALA A 32 -16.84 -2.33 -5.04
C ALA A 32 -16.88 -3.38 -6.16
N ASN A 33 -15.74 -3.71 -6.76
CA ASN A 33 -15.62 -4.70 -7.84
C ASN A 33 -15.31 -6.12 -7.32
N GLY A 34 -15.45 -6.35 -6.00
CA GLY A 34 -15.33 -7.68 -5.40
C GLY A 34 -13.96 -8.04 -4.85
N GLN A 35 -12.92 -7.26 -5.11
CA GLN A 35 -11.60 -7.51 -4.52
C GLN A 35 -11.64 -7.31 -3.00
N THR A 36 -10.75 -8.00 -2.30
CA THR A 36 -10.54 -7.82 -0.87
C THR A 36 -9.12 -7.35 -0.62
N ILE A 37 -8.97 -6.28 0.16
CA ILE A 37 -7.67 -5.79 0.62
C ILE A 37 -7.56 -6.12 2.11
N MET A 38 -6.47 -6.75 2.51
CA MET A 38 -6.08 -6.94 3.91
C MET A 38 -4.91 -6.01 4.19
N LEU A 39 -5.11 -5.08 5.10
CA LEU A 39 -4.11 -4.09 5.50
C LEU A 39 -3.74 -4.30 6.96
N SER A 40 -2.45 -4.51 7.24
CA SER A 40 -1.91 -4.53 8.60
C SER A 40 -1.11 -3.27 8.84
N HIS A 41 -1.49 -2.51 9.87
CA HIS A 41 -0.71 -1.39 10.38
C HIS A 41 -0.01 -1.84 11.66
N ASP A 42 1.30 -2.02 11.58
CA ASP A 42 2.16 -2.44 12.68
C ASP A 42 3.43 -1.58 12.67
N THR A 43 3.53 -0.66 13.61
CA THR A 43 4.67 0.25 13.73
C THR A 43 5.43 0.08 15.04
N ASN A 44 4.96 -0.80 15.92
CA ASN A 44 5.47 -0.90 17.30
C ASN A 44 6.14 -2.24 17.60
N SER A 45 5.85 -3.28 16.84
CA SER A 45 6.40 -4.60 17.11
C SER A 45 7.81 -4.75 16.55
N PRO A 46 8.76 -5.31 17.31
CA PRO A 46 10.09 -5.58 16.81
C PRO A 46 10.03 -6.68 15.75
N ARG A 47 10.34 -6.31 14.52
CA ARG A 47 10.37 -7.19 13.34
C ARG A 47 11.28 -6.62 12.25
N PRO A 48 11.77 -7.45 11.32
CA PRO A 48 12.40 -6.95 10.10
C PRO A 48 11.41 -6.06 9.32
N TYR A 49 11.95 -5.12 8.54
CA TYR A 49 11.13 -4.33 7.64
C TYR A 49 10.42 -5.25 6.62
N SER A 50 9.12 -5.11 6.53
CA SER A 50 8.28 -5.83 5.58
C SER A 50 7.04 -5.01 5.27
N LEU A 51 6.73 -4.89 3.99
CA LEU A 51 5.43 -4.38 3.53
C LEU A 51 4.38 -5.49 3.49
N ASN A 52 4.78 -6.75 3.68
CA ASN A 52 3.93 -7.93 3.53
C ASN A 52 3.09 -7.88 2.23
N PHE A 53 3.72 -7.38 1.16
CA PHE A 53 3.02 -7.12 -0.10
C PHE A 53 2.73 -8.45 -0.79
N ARG A 54 1.44 -8.73 -0.94
CA ARG A 54 0.93 -9.94 -1.58
C ARG A 54 -0.21 -9.60 -2.53
N VAL A 55 -0.13 -10.10 -3.75
CA VAL A 55 -1.21 -10.01 -4.74
C VAL A 55 -1.63 -11.43 -5.12
N GLN A 56 -2.91 -11.72 -4.98
CA GLN A 56 -3.48 -13.01 -5.36
C GLN A 56 -4.67 -12.80 -6.28
N GLY A 57 -4.61 -13.39 -7.46
CA GLY A 57 -5.67 -13.41 -8.45
C GLY A 57 -6.23 -14.82 -8.67
N THR A 58 -7.02 -14.97 -9.71
CA THR A 58 -7.64 -16.26 -10.09
C THR A 58 -6.66 -17.25 -10.73
N GLN A 59 -5.52 -16.77 -11.21
CA GLN A 59 -4.54 -17.58 -11.95
C GLN A 59 -3.15 -17.58 -11.31
N GLY A 60 -2.97 -16.95 -10.16
CA GLY A 60 -1.66 -16.92 -9.53
C GLY A 60 -1.58 -16.06 -8.28
N ILE A 61 -0.39 -16.07 -7.70
CA ILE A 61 -0.06 -15.33 -6.50
C ILE A 61 1.39 -14.85 -6.58
N TRP A 62 1.62 -13.61 -6.16
CA TRP A 62 2.96 -13.05 -5.95
C TRP A 62 3.09 -12.54 -4.53
N MET A 63 4.27 -12.70 -3.95
CA MET A 63 4.55 -12.26 -2.59
C MET A 63 5.96 -11.67 -2.50
N LYS A 64 6.03 -10.40 -2.11
CA LYS A 64 7.27 -9.62 -2.04
C LYS A 64 8.27 -10.18 -1.02
N ASP A 65 7.79 -10.56 0.17
CA ASP A 65 8.68 -10.91 1.28
C ASP A 65 9.46 -12.20 1.03
N ASN A 66 8.93 -13.12 0.27
CA ASN A 66 9.64 -14.35 -0.13
C ASN A 66 10.17 -14.29 -1.57
N GLN A 67 10.03 -13.14 -2.26
CA GLN A 67 10.50 -12.94 -3.64
C GLN A 67 10.06 -14.06 -4.59
N SER A 68 8.78 -14.43 -4.49
CA SER A 68 8.27 -15.62 -5.15
C SER A 68 6.93 -15.40 -5.81
N ILE A 69 6.70 -16.18 -6.84
CA ILE A 69 5.48 -16.18 -7.64
C ILE A 69 5.04 -17.62 -7.92
N TYR A 70 3.74 -17.81 -8.10
CA TYR A 70 3.15 -18.99 -8.70
C TYR A 70 2.09 -18.57 -9.70
N ILE A 71 2.14 -19.09 -10.91
CA ILE A 71 1.14 -18.85 -11.96
C ILE A 71 0.66 -20.20 -12.47
N GLU A 72 -0.65 -20.42 -12.39
CA GLU A 72 -1.28 -21.64 -12.86
C GLU A 72 -1.02 -21.85 -14.36
N GLY A 73 -0.58 -23.05 -14.71
CA GLY A 73 -0.24 -23.42 -16.09
C GLY A 73 1.06 -22.84 -16.64
N MET A 74 1.78 -21.99 -15.89
CA MET A 74 3.08 -21.43 -16.30
C MET A 74 4.22 -21.81 -15.36
N SER A 75 3.93 -21.92 -14.05
CA SER A 75 4.95 -22.37 -13.08
C SER A 75 5.35 -23.82 -13.36
N PRO A 76 6.65 -24.17 -13.26
CA PRO A 76 7.16 -25.47 -13.66
C PRO A 76 6.63 -26.63 -12.80
N GLU A 77 6.33 -26.35 -11.54
CA GLU A 77 5.78 -27.34 -10.61
C GLU A 77 4.48 -26.83 -9.97
N ALA A 78 3.44 -27.65 -9.99
CA ALA A 78 2.16 -27.34 -9.36
C ALA A 78 2.33 -27.15 -7.84
N HIS A 79 1.65 -26.14 -7.30
CA HIS A 79 1.62 -25.81 -5.86
C HIS A 79 2.99 -25.48 -5.25
N ARG A 80 3.98 -25.10 -6.05
CA ARG A 80 5.29 -24.66 -5.58
C ARG A 80 5.60 -23.23 -5.95
N TRP A 81 6.18 -22.52 -5.00
CA TRP A 81 6.75 -21.21 -5.23
C TRP A 81 7.97 -21.31 -6.14
N GLN A 82 8.12 -20.35 -7.04
CA GLN A 82 9.33 -20.12 -7.83
C GLN A 82 9.83 -18.69 -7.63
N SER A 83 11.08 -18.44 -7.91
CA SER A 83 11.64 -17.09 -7.88
C SER A 83 10.88 -16.16 -8.83
N ASP A 84 10.63 -14.94 -8.39
CA ASP A 84 9.99 -13.90 -9.22
C ASP A 84 10.99 -13.14 -10.10
N GLU A 85 12.29 -13.39 -9.97
CA GLU A 85 13.37 -12.65 -10.64
C GLU A 85 13.20 -12.53 -12.17
N GLU A 86 12.95 -13.65 -12.85
CA GLU A 86 12.77 -13.65 -14.31
C GLU A 86 11.49 -12.91 -14.73
N TYR A 87 10.46 -12.97 -13.90
CA TYR A 87 9.23 -12.22 -14.15
C TYR A 87 9.43 -10.72 -13.95
N LEU A 88 10.16 -10.31 -12.91
CA LEU A 88 10.47 -8.89 -12.70
C LEU A 88 11.35 -8.36 -13.85
N LYS A 89 12.39 -9.07 -14.28
CA LYS A 89 13.19 -8.67 -15.45
C LYS A 89 12.32 -8.42 -16.69
N LYS A 90 11.31 -9.26 -16.90
CA LYS A 90 10.45 -9.18 -18.09
C LYS A 90 9.32 -8.17 -17.96
N TYR A 91 8.66 -8.14 -16.81
CA TYR A 91 7.39 -7.45 -16.61
C TYR A 91 7.46 -6.28 -15.63
N ASP A 92 8.64 -5.93 -15.12
CA ASP A 92 8.78 -4.77 -14.27
C ASP A 92 8.31 -3.50 -14.98
N HIS A 93 7.87 -2.54 -14.19
CA HIS A 93 7.25 -1.33 -14.71
C HIS A 93 8.20 -0.59 -15.67
N PRO A 94 7.71 -0.13 -16.84
CA PRO A 94 8.56 0.57 -17.82
C PRO A 94 9.30 1.78 -17.24
N LEU A 95 8.68 2.52 -16.33
CA LEU A 95 9.31 3.67 -15.66
C LEU A 95 10.51 3.25 -14.82
N TRP A 96 10.47 2.09 -14.13
CA TRP A 96 11.63 1.57 -13.43
C TRP A 96 12.79 1.30 -14.39
N LYS A 97 12.52 0.60 -15.47
CA LYS A 97 13.53 0.28 -16.50
C LYS A 97 14.14 1.52 -17.12
N ARG A 98 13.32 2.56 -17.31
CA ARG A 98 13.77 3.82 -17.94
C ARG A 98 14.59 4.69 -17.01
N PHE A 99 14.27 4.74 -15.71
CA PHE A 99 14.82 5.69 -14.75
C PHE A 99 15.56 5.04 -13.58
N GLU A 100 15.96 3.77 -13.71
CA GLU A 100 16.64 3.02 -12.65
C GLU A 100 17.88 3.77 -12.12
N ASN A 101 18.68 4.33 -13.02
CA ASN A 101 19.91 5.06 -12.66
C ASN A 101 19.61 6.36 -11.95
N GLU A 102 18.64 7.14 -12.43
CA GLU A 102 18.24 8.41 -11.85
C GLU A 102 17.54 8.22 -10.51
N ALA A 103 16.80 7.16 -10.34
CA ALA A 103 16.14 6.80 -9.09
C ALA A 103 17.11 6.24 -8.05
N ALA A 104 18.28 5.77 -8.48
CA ALA A 104 19.28 5.18 -7.59
C ALA A 104 19.72 6.21 -6.52
N GLY A 105 19.61 5.81 -5.26
CA GLY A 105 19.95 6.68 -4.12
C GLY A 105 18.84 7.63 -3.66
N ALA A 106 17.72 7.73 -4.36
CA ALA A 106 16.54 8.40 -3.84
C ALA A 106 15.90 7.59 -2.71
N GLY A 107 15.18 8.27 -1.81
CA GLY A 107 14.55 7.64 -0.64
C GLY A 107 13.59 6.51 -1.00
N HIS A 108 13.31 5.65 -0.02
CA HIS A 108 12.41 4.50 -0.14
C HIS A 108 12.73 3.56 -1.32
N GLY A 109 14.05 3.29 -1.54
CA GLY A 109 14.49 2.41 -2.61
C GLY A 109 14.29 2.99 -4.01
N GLY A 110 14.29 4.32 -4.16
CA GLY A 110 14.11 5.01 -5.42
C GLY A 110 12.69 5.55 -5.66
N MET A 111 11.71 5.14 -4.86
CA MET A 111 10.31 5.53 -5.07
C MET A 111 10.07 7.04 -4.98
N ASP A 112 10.81 7.76 -4.13
CA ASP A 112 10.65 9.20 -3.95
C ASP A 112 10.98 9.97 -5.24
N PHE A 113 11.89 9.46 -6.05
CA PHE A 113 12.18 10.03 -7.38
C PHE A 113 10.93 10.02 -8.27
N PHE A 114 10.24 8.89 -8.36
CA PHE A 114 9.06 8.76 -9.22
C PHE A 114 7.90 9.65 -8.76
N ILE A 115 7.68 9.74 -7.45
CA ILE A 115 6.62 10.58 -6.88
C ILE A 115 6.91 12.06 -7.17
N ALA A 116 8.14 12.52 -6.90
CA ALA A 116 8.54 13.90 -7.15
C ALA A 116 8.49 14.25 -8.65
N ARG A 117 8.97 13.33 -9.49
CA ARG A 117 8.93 13.50 -10.95
C ARG A 117 7.50 13.58 -11.47
N ALA A 118 6.62 12.66 -11.08
CA ALA A 118 5.22 12.67 -11.50
C ALA A 118 4.53 13.99 -11.16
N PHE A 119 4.77 14.52 -9.96
CA PHE A 119 4.24 15.81 -9.54
C PHE A 119 4.78 16.99 -10.39
N ILE A 120 6.08 17.03 -10.63
CA ILE A 120 6.72 18.07 -11.43
C ILE A 120 6.22 18.03 -12.88
N GLU A 121 6.16 16.87 -13.49
CA GLU A 121 5.69 16.72 -14.88
C GLU A 121 4.20 17.08 -15.02
N ALA A 122 3.38 16.74 -14.04
CA ALA A 122 1.98 17.15 -14.02
C ALA A 122 1.82 18.69 -14.00
N ILE A 123 2.65 19.40 -13.19
CA ILE A 123 2.63 20.86 -13.15
C ILE A 123 3.13 21.46 -14.47
N LYS A 124 4.23 20.95 -15.02
CA LYS A 124 4.80 21.47 -16.27
C LYS A 124 3.88 21.25 -17.46
N GLY A 125 3.22 20.11 -17.50
CA GLY A 125 2.33 19.71 -18.59
C GLY A 125 0.90 20.21 -18.44
N ASP A 126 0.55 20.92 -17.35
CA ASP A 126 -0.83 21.24 -16.99
C ASP A 126 -1.74 19.99 -17.07
N ALA A 127 -1.20 18.87 -16.60
CA ALA A 127 -1.79 17.55 -16.70
C ALA A 127 -2.46 17.13 -15.39
N LYS A 128 -3.40 16.20 -15.49
CA LYS A 128 -4.00 15.58 -14.31
C LYS A 128 -2.93 14.80 -13.54
N PRO A 129 -2.81 14.99 -12.20
CA PRO A 129 -1.88 14.21 -11.41
C PRO A 129 -2.25 12.73 -11.42
N VAL A 130 -1.23 11.87 -11.39
CA VAL A 130 -1.41 10.39 -11.39
C VAL A 130 -2.22 9.92 -10.18
N ILE A 131 -1.99 10.53 -9.02
CA ILE A 131 -2.80 10.35 -7.81
C ILE A 131 -3.51 11.68 -7.55
N ASP A 132 -4.82 11.71 -7.73
CA ASP A 132 -5.60 12.91 -7.46
C ASP A 132 -6.03 13.02 -5.98
N VAL A 133 -6.70 14.11 -5.64
CA VAL A 133 -7.17 14.35 -4.27
C VAL A 133 -8.16 13.29 -3.80
N TYR A 134 -8.94 12.70 -4.70
CA TYR A 134 -9.92 11.68 -4.35
C TYR A 134 -9.25 10.34 -4.03
N ASP A 135 -8.19 10.00 -4.76
CA ASP A 135 -7.35 8.84 -4.45
C ASP A 135 -6.67 9.03 -3.09
N ALA A 136 -6.06 10.19 -2.86
CA ALA A 136 -5.39 10.52 -1.61
C ALA A 136 -6.34 10.45 -0.40
N VAL A 137 -7.54 11.02 -0.51
CA VAL A 137 -8.55 10.96 0.56
C VAL A 137 -9.06 9.54 0.76
N SER A 138 -9.28 8.77 -0.30
CA SER A 138 -9.75 7.38 -0.21
C SER A 138 -8.73 6.48 0.49
N MET A 139 -7.43 6.70 0.27
CA MET A 139 -6.37 6.00 0.99
C MET A 139 -6.27 6.45 2.45
N SER A 140 -6.32 7.75 2.70
CA SER A 140 -6.14 8.33 4.03
C SER A 140 -7.28 8.03 4.99
N VAL A 141 -8.51 7.86 4.50
CA VAL A 141 -9.70 7.62 5.34
C VAL A 141 -9.69 6.25 6.03
N ILE A 142 -8.84 5.33 5.59
CA ILE A 142 -8.78 3.98 6.16
C ILE A 142 -8.41 4.03 7.65
N SER A 143 -7.47 4.88 8.06
CA SER A 143 -7.08 5.00 9.47
C SER A 143 -8.24 5.41 10.39
N PRO A 144 -8.93 6.53 10.16
CA PRO A 144 -10.06 6.92 11.03
C PRO A 144 -11.26 5.96 10.92
N LEU A 145 -11.47 5.30 9.78
CA LEU A 145 -12.53 4.30 9.68
C LEU A 145 -12.19 3.00 10.41
N SER A 146 -10.92 2.61 10.45
CA SER A 146 -10.44 1.48 11.27
C SER A 146 -10.64 1.77 12.75
N GLU A 147 -10.30 2.97 13.22
CA GLU A 147 -10.59 3.41 14.60
C GLU A 147 -12.09 3.32 14.89
N LYS A 148 -12.92 3.86 14.00
CA LYS A 148 -14.38 3.81 14.15
C LYS A 148 -14.92 2.37 14.22
N SER A 149 -14.43 1.48 13.36
CA SER A 149 -14.80 0.06 13.37
C SER A 149 -14.45 -0.60 14.71
N ILE A 150 -13.25 -0.37 15.23
CA ILE A 150 -12.81 -0.87 16.55
C ILE A 150 -13.75 -0.37 17.67
N MET A 151 -14.09 0.91 17.68
CA MET A 151 -15.01 1.48 18.65
C MET A 151 -16.42 0.85 18.59
N LEU A 152 -16.81 0.31 17.44
CA LEU A 152 -18.09 -0.38 17.20
C LEU A 152 -17.93 -1.92 17.29
N ASN A 153 -16.98 -2.43 18.07
CA ASN A 153 -16.71 -3.85 18.23
C ASN A 153 -16.41 -4.58 16.90
N SER A 154 -15.59 -3.96 16.07
CA SER A 154 -15.19 -4.46 14.74
C SER A 154 -16.36 -4.57 13.74
N ALA A 155 -17.40 -3.77 13.94
CA ALA A 155 -18.49 -3.70 12.98
C ALA A 155 -18.02 -3.11 11.64
N SER A 156 -18.62 -3.57 10.55
CA SER A 156 -18.37 -3.00 9.22
C SER A 156 -18.78 -1.54 9.16
N VAL A 157 -17.90 -0.69 8.64
CA VAL A 157 -18.16 0.72 8.38
C VAL A 157 -18.08 1.02 6.89
N LYS A 158 -18.98 1.84 6.40
CA LYS A 158 -18.99 2.23 4.99
C LYS A 158 -17.92 3.28 4.72
N ILE A 159 -17.12 3.07 3.69
CA ILE A 159 -16.20 4.09 3.16
C ILE A 159 -17.04 5.14 2.41
N PRO A 160 -16.91 6.44 2.70
CA PRO A 160 -17.62 7.49 1.97
C PRO A 160 -17.20 7.53 0.50
N ASP A 161 -18.15 7.80 -0.38
CA ASP A 161 -17.85 8.08 -1.78
C ASP A 161 -17.53 9.57 -1.94
N PHE A 162 -16.25 9.91 -1.93
CA PHE A 162 -15.77 11.29 -2.08
C PHE A 162 -15.98 11.83 -3.49
N THR A 163 -16.12 10.95 -4.48
CA THR A 163 -16.28 11.32 -5.89
C THR A 163 -17.73 11.54 -6.31
N ARG A 164 -18.69 11.24 -5.43
CA ARG A 164 -20.14 11.27 -5.73
C ARG A 164 -20.48 10.40 -6.95
N GLY A 165 -19.93 9.21 -7.01
CA GLY A 165 -20.16 8.23 -8.08
C GLY A 165 -19.25 8.37 -9.30
N LYS A 166 -18.45 9.43 -9.42
CA LYS A 166 -17.59 9.66 -10.60
C LYS A 166 -16.51 8.59 -10.77
N TRP A 167 -16.07 7.94 -9.69
CA TRP A 167 -15.09 6.86 -9.74
C TRP A 167 -15.47 5.71 -10.69
N LYS A 168 -16.76 5.50 -10.93
CA LYS A 168 -17.27 4.43 -11.81
C LYS A 168 -16.86 4.63 -13.27
N ASN A 169 -16.66 5.89 -13.67
CA ASN A 169 -16.29 6.27 -15.03
C ASN A 169 -14.87 6.83 -15.11
N ASN A 170 -14.15 6.86 -13.99
CA ASN A 170 -12.78 7.33 -13.97
C ASN A 170 -11.85 6.19 -14.40
N GLN A 171 -11.13 6.40 -15.49
CA GLN A 171 -10.06 5.48 -15.88
C GLN A 171 -8.83 5.84 -15.06
N SER A 172 -8.28 4.84 -14.37
CA SER A 172 -6.99 5.00 -13.70
C SER A 172 -5.91 5.23 -14.76
N ILE A 173 -5.15 6.30 -14.61
CA ILE A 173 -3.94 6.56 -15.40
C ILE A 173 -2.71 6.01 -14.68
N PHE A 174 -2.91 5.35 -13.54
CA PHE A 174 -1.85 4.89 -12.67
C PHE A 174 -1.20 3.63 -13.24
N GLY A 175 0.04 3.77 -13.63
CA GLY A 175 0.97 2.67 -13.63
C GLY A 175 0.95 1.68 -14.80
N LEU A 176 0.39 2.00 -15.96
CA LEU A 176 0.32 1.04 -17.08
C LEU A 176 1.10 1.44 -18.32
N ASN A 177 1.67 2.63 -18.37
CA ASN A 177 2.43 3.14 -19.50
C ASN A 177 3.75 3.78 -19.06
N GLU A 178 4.55 4.24 -20.02
CA GLU A 178 5.82 4.93 -19.75
C GLU A 178 5.65 6.41 -19.39
N ASP A 179 4.42 6.91 -19.46
CA ASP A 179 4.05 8.27 -19.13
C ASP A 179 3.54 8.36 -17.69
N TYR A 180 3.66 9.54 -17.10
CA TYR A 180 3.07 9.84 -15.80
C TYR A 180 1.64 10.32 -15.96
#